data_7b557e9f45b120aef029eb7fccc1dfb3
#
_entry.id   7b557e9f45b120aef029eb7fccc1dfb3
#
_cell.length_a   1.000
_cell.length_b   1.000
_cell.length_c   1.000
_cell.angle_alpha   90.00
_cell.angle_beta   90.00
_cell.angle_gamma   90.00
#
_symmetry.space_group_name_H-M   'P 1'
#
loop_
_entity.id
_entity.type
_entity.pdbx_description
1 polymer ?
#
loop_
_entity_poly.entity_id
_entity_poly.type
_entity_poly.pdbx_seq_one_letter_code
_entity_poly.pdbx_strand_id
1 'polypeptide(L)'
;MIYVGIDIAKLNHFAAAISSDGEILIEPFKFTNDYDGFYLLLSKLAPLDQNSIIIGLESTAHYGDNLVRFLISKDFKVCVLNPIQTSSMRKNSVRKTKTDKVDTFVIAKTLMMQDSLRFMTLDDLDYIELKELGRFRQKLVKQRTRLKIQLTSYVDQVFPELQYFFKSGLHQNSVYALLKEAPTPNAIASMHMTHLAHLLEVASHGHFGKEKARELRVLAQKSVGINDSSLSIQITHTIEQIELLDSQLFHTELEMANLVTCLHSVIMTIPGISFINGGMILGEIGDIHRFSEPKKLLAFAGLDPSVHQSGNFQAQRTRMSKRGSRVLRYALINAAHNVVKNNSTFKAYYDAKRAEGRTHCNALGHCTGKLVRVIWKMLTDEVEFNLE
;
A
#
# COMPACT_ATOMS: atom_id res chain seq x y z
N MET A 1 18.20 -6.81 33.43
CA MET A 1 17.33 -6.27 32.38
C MET A 1 15.98 -5.93 32.99
N ILE A 2 15.34 -4.86 32.51
CA ILE A 2 14.05 -4.37 32.96
C ILE A 2 13.08 -4.43 31.78
N TYR A 3 11.94 -5.05 31.96
CA TYR A 3 10.95 -5.24 30.92
C TYR A 3 9.72 -4.38 31.21
N VAL A 4 9.46 -3.42 30.34
CA VAL A 4 8.29 -2.52 30.44
C VAL A 4 7.24 -2.98 29.44
N GLY A 5 6.09 -3.39 29.94
CA GLY A 5 4.95 -3.74 29.11
C GLY A 5 3.97 -2.59 29.03
N ILE A 6 3.59 -2.19 27.81
CA ILE A 6 2.63 -1.12 27.57
C ILE A 6 1.42 -1.66 26.83
N ASP A 7 0.25 -1.59 27.46
CA ASP A 7 -1.03 -1.87 26.83
C ASP A 7 -1.58 -0.59 26.17
N ILE A 8 -1.85 -0.66 24.88
CA ILE A 8 -2.21 0.47 24.02
C ILE A 8 -3.72 0.58 23.84
N ALA A 9 -4.28 1.76 24.15
CA ALA A 9 -5.65 2.11 23.83
C ALA A 9 -5.75 3.53 23.26
N LYS A 10 -6.91 3.89 22.74
CA LYS A 10 -7.11 5.13 21.97
C LYS A 10 -6.74 6.40 22.73
N LEU A 11 -7.20 6.53 23.97
CA LEU A 11 -7.03 7.75 24.76
C LEU A 11 -6.06 7.58 25.93
N ASN A 12 -5.94 6.39 26.45
CA ASN A 12 -5.13 6.12 27.63
C ASN A 12 -4.40 4.81 27.46
N HIS A 13 -3.15 4.80 27.86
CA HIS A 13 -2.30 3.62 27.90
C HIS A 13 -2.07 3.18 29.34
N PHE A 14 -1.71 1.91 29.54
CA PHE A 14 -1.24 1.40 30.80
C PHE A 14 0.18 0.88 30.66
N ALA A 15 1.04 1.14 31.65
CA ALA A 15 2.40 0.62 31.67
C ALA A 15 2.73 0.02 33.03
N ALA A 16 3.55 -1.04 33.02
CA ALA A 16 4.17 -1.62 34.21
C ALA A 16 5.58 -2.07 33.88
N ALA A 17 6.46 -2.17 34.87
CA ALA A 17 7.81 -2.64 34.72
C ALA A 17 8.11 -3.81 35.68
N ILE A 18 8.82 -4.83 35.14
CA ILE A 18 9.31 -5.96 35.91
C ILE A 18 10.81 -6.16 35.71
N SER A 19 11.48 -6.73 36.70
CA SER A 19 12.88 -7.16 36.59
C SER A 19 13.01 -8.46 35.80
N SER A 20 14.26 -8.86 35.48
CA SER A 20 14.57 -10.17 34.90
C SER A 20 14.13 -11.36 35.78
N ASP A 21 13.96 -11.15 37.06
CA ASP A 21 13.53 -12.18 38.01
C ASP A 21 12.02 -12.19 38.23
N GLY A 22 11.31 -11.28 37.54
CA GLY A 22 9.85 -11.16 37.59
C GLY A 22 9.32 -10.28 38.75
N GLU A 23 10.21 -9.57 39.47
CA GLU A 23 9.81 -8.61 40.51
C GLU A 23 9.20 -7.36 39.89
N ILE A 24 8.15 -6.85 40.50
CA ILE A 24 7.49 -5.64 40.05
C ILE A 24 8.30 -4.41 40.50
N LEU A 25 8.86 -3.70 39.53
CA LEU A 25 9.61 -2.46 39.75
C LEU A 25 8.71 -1.22 39.66
N ILE A 26 7.72 -1.26 38.78
CA ILE A 26 6.71 -0.21 38.62
C ILE A 26 5.34 -0.88 38.52
N GLU A 27 4.46 -0.56 39.49
CA GLU A 27 3.06 -1.02 39.47
C GLU A 27 2.32 -0.45 38.24
N PRO A 28 1.28 -1.16 37.73
CA PRO A 28 0.51 -0.71 36.59
C PRO A 28 -0.09 0.68 36.83
N PHE A 29 0.30 1.63 36.02
CA PHE A 29 -0.22 2.99 36.03
C PHE A 29 -0.79 3.38 34.68
N LYS A 30 -1.72 4.33 34.72
CA LYS A 30 -2.39 4.88 33.54
C LYS A 30 -1.70 6.17 33.12
N PHE A 31 -1.55 6.36 31.79
CA PHE A 31 -1.10 7.63 31.20
C PHE A 31 -1.88 7.93 29.91
N THR A 32 -2.00 9.20 29.56
CA THR A 32 -2.74 9.66 28.39
C THR A 32 -1.93 9.55 27.11
N ASN A 33 -2.64 9.45 25.96
CA ASN A 33 -1.98 9.41 24.64
C ASN A 33 -1.75 10.85 24.13
N ASP A 34 -0.94 11.61 24.86
CA ASP A 34 -0.58 13.00 24.62
C ASP A 34 0.80 13.32 25.23
N TYR A 35 1.22 14.60 25.10
CA TYR A 35 2.49 15.09 25.62
C TYR A 35 2.65 14.80 27.12
N ASP A 36 1.67 15.19 27.94
CA ASP A 36 1.76 15.06 29.39
C ASP A 36 1.84 13.60 29.83
N GLY A 37 1.05 12.72 29.19
CA GLY A 37 1.10 11.30 29.46
C GLY A 37 2.44 10.66 29.07
N PHE A 38 3.02 11.04 27.94
CA PHE A 38 4.32 10.52 27.52
C PHE A 38 5.45 10.98 28.45
N TYR A 39 5.41 12.22 28.92
CA TYR A 39 6.38 12.71 29.91
C TYR A 39 6.14 12.12 31.31
N LEU A 40 4.89 11.78 31.66
CA LEU A 40 4.59 10.99 32.86
C LEU A 40 5.24 9.62 32.79
N LEU A 41 5.15 8.92 31.63
CA LEU A 41 5.85 7.65 31.41
C LEU A 41 7.36 7.82 31.61
N LEU A 42 7.99 8.82 30.98
CA LEU A 42 9.43 9.09 31.15
C LEU A 42 9.79 9.34 32.60
N SER A 43 9.00 10.14 33.35
CA SER A 43 9.26 10.42 34.76
C SER A 43 9.20 9.18 35.64
N LYS A 44 8.33 8.21 35.30
CA LYS A 44 8.24 6.92 35.99
C LYS A 44 9.42 6.00 35.69
N LEU A 45 9.97 6.09 34.47
CA LEU A 45 11.13 5.30 34.02
C LEU A 45 12.45 5.92 34.48
N ALA A 46 12.53 7.22 34.75
CA ALA A 46 13.74 7.97 35.09
C ALA A 46 14.57 7.39 36.28
N PRO A 47 13.96 6.78 37.32
CA PRO A 47 14.75 6.15 38.39
C PRO A 47 15.48 4.85 37.97
N LEU A 48 15.14 4.30 36.80
CA LEU A 48 15.68 3.03 36.29
C LEU A 48 16.82 3.30 35.31
N ASP A 49 17.76 2.36 35.21
CA ASP A 49 18.85 2.44 34.20
C ASP A 49 18.29 2.25 32.78
N GLN A 50 18.30 3.32 31.99
CA GLN A 50 17.77 3.33 30.63
C GLN A 50 18.39 2.27 29.73
N ASN A 51 19.69 1.97 29.86
CA ASN A 51 20.37 0.97 29.04
C ASN A 51 19.85 -0.44 29.29
N SER A 52 19.32 -0.69 30.48
CA SER A 52 18.75 -1.97 30.91
C SER A 52 17.26 -2.11 30.56
N ILE A 53 16.59 -1.02 30.12
CA ILE A 53 15.16 -1.01 29.82
C ILE A 53 14.89 -1.53 28.41
N ILE A 54 13.92 -2.46 28.33
CA ILE A 54 13.31 -2.94 27.09
C ILE A 54 11.81 -2.69 27.18
N ILE A 55 11.27 -1.89 26.25
CA ILE A 55 9.85 -1.53 26.22
C ILE A 55 9.15 -2.38 25.16
N GLY A 56 8.06 -3.03 25.53
CA GLY A 56 7.20 -3.76 24.60
C GLY A 56 5.78 -3.25 24.59
N LEU A 57 5.19 -3.28 23.40
CA LEU A 57 3.78 -2.97 23.19
C LEU A 57 3.18 -3.92 22.14
N GLU A 58 1.88 -4.15 22.21
CA GLU A 58 1.17 -4.91 21.17
C GLU A 58 0.94 -4.07 19.92
N SER A 59 1.09 -4.68 18.74
CA SER A 59 0.71 -4.06 17.45
C SER A 59 -0.82 -4.01 17.33
N THR A 60 -1.47 -3.10 18.08
CA THR A 60 -2.91 -2.88 18.05
C THR A 60 -3.25 -1.56 17.38
N ALA A 61 -3.69 -1.61 16.11
CA ALA A 61 -4.04 -0.43 15.31
C ALA A 61 -2.95 0.67 15.33
N HIS A 62 -3.32 1.92 14.97
CA HIS A 62 -2.41 3.07 14.88
C HIS A 62 -2.23 3.83 16.21
N TYR A 63 -2.87 3.40 17.29
CA TYR A 63 -2.87 4.16 18.56
C TYR A 63 -1.52 4.20 19.27
N GLY A 64 -0.63 3.24 18.97
CA GLY A 64 0.70 3.16 19.54
C GLY A 64 1.79 3.86 18.72
N ASP A 65 1.51 4.27 17.48
CA ASP A 65 2.53 4.76 16.55
C ASP A 65 3.26 6.02 17.06
N ASN A 66 2.50 6.97 17.64
CA ASN A 66 3.08 8.18 18.23
C ASN A 66 3.99 7.85 19.41
N LEU A 67 3.56 6.92 20.28
CA LEU A 67 4.35 6.50 21.43
C LEU A 67 5.63 5.78 21.00
N VAL A 68 5.57 4.91 19.99
CA VAL A 68 6.75 4.21 19.44
C VAL A 68 7.75 5.24 18.90
N ARG A 69 7.29 6.19 18.06
CA ARG A 69 8.16 7.27 17.54
C ARG A 69 8.79 8.09 18.65
N PHE A 70 8.01 8.46 19.65
CA PHE A 70 8.49 9.21 20.81
C PHE A 70 9.55 8.44 21.59
N LEU A 71 9.32 7.17 21.91
CA LEU A 71 10.27 6.35 22.66
C LEU A 71 11.58 6.11 21.89
N ILE A 72 11.51 5.86 20.59
CA ILE A 72 12.70 5.74 19.72
C ILE A 72 13.47 7.06 19.70
N SER A 73 12.78 8.22 19.62
CA SER A 73 13.43 9.54 19.65
C SER A 73 14.11 9.86 20.99
N LYS A 74 13.82 9.07 22.02
CA LYS A 74 14.44 9.13 23.35
C LYS A 74 15.43 7.98 23.59
N ASP A 75 15.87 7.29 22.54
CA ASP A 75 16.86 6.22 22.55
C ASP A 75 16.47 4.99 23.38
N PHE A 76 15.16 4.75 23.59
CA PHE A 76 14.69 3.52 24.22
C PHE A 76 14.69 2.33 23.24
N LYS A 77 14.99 1.15 23.76
CA LYS A 77 14.85 -0.13 23.04
C LYS A 77 13.37 -0.52 23.01
N VAL A 78 12.72 -0.34 21.85
CA VAL A 78 11.28 -0.60 21.68
C VAL A 78 11.06 -1.86 20.85
N CYS A 79 10.21 -2.77 21.34
CA CYS A 79 9.81 -3.99 20.67
C CYS A 79 8.29 -3.99 20.44
N VAL A 80 7.86 -4.19 19.20
CA VAL A 80 6.43 -4.31 18.86
C VAL A 80 6.07 -5.78 18.72
N LEU A 81 5.26 -6.28 19.66
CA LEU A 81 4.87 -7.69 19.76
C LEU A 81 3.66 -8.02 18.87
N ASN A 82 3.67 -9.24 18.31
CA ASN A 82 2.50 -9.73 17.61
C ASN A 82 1.41 -10.14 18.63
N PRO A 83 0.15 -9.69 18.46
CA PRO A 83 -0.97 -10.06 19.34
C PRO A 83 -1.17 -11.58 19.51
N ILE A 84 -0.71 -12.39 18.56
CA ILE A 84 -0.75 -13.86 18.68
C ILE A 84 0.17 -14.34 19.80
N GLN A 85 1.35 -13.73 19.98
CA GLN A 85 2.32 -14.12 21.02
C GLN A 85 1.78 -13.81 22.42
N THR A 86 1.28 -12.60 22.62
CA THR A 86 0.68 -12.18 23.90
C THR A 86 -0.61 -12.95 24.21
N SER A 87 -1.44 -13.25 23.19
CA SER A 87 -2.62 -14.09 23.33
C SER A 87 -2.27 -15.54 23.75
N SER A 88 -1.19 -16.11 23.20
CA SER A 88 -0.71 -17.44 23.59
C SER A 88 -0.27 -17.45 25.05
N MET A 89 0.45 -16.41 25.47
CA MET A 89 0.91 -16.25 26.86
C MET A 89 -0.27 -16.11 27.83
N ARG A 90 -1.30 -15.36 27.44
CA ARG A 90 -2.55 -15.17 28.21
C ARG A 90 -3.31 -16.49 28.43
N LYS A 91 -3.31 -17.39 27.43
CA LYS A 91 -3.96 -18.71 27.53
C LYS A 91 -3.29 -19.64 28.56
N ASN A 92 -2.01 -19.46 28.83
CA ASN A 92 -1.26 -20.23 29.80
C ASN A 92 -1.44 -19.74 31.25
N SER A 93 -2.13 -18.59 31.45
CA SER A 93 -2.47 -18.11 32.79
C SER A 93 -3.65 -18.88 33.39
N VAL A 94 -3.52 -19.30 34.62
CA VAL A 94 -4.55 -20.04 35.38
C VAL A 94 -5.83 -19.21 35.62
N ARG A 95 -5.70 -17.89 35.74
CA ARG A 95 -6.80 -16.93 35.90
C ARG A 95 -7.10 -16.20 34.61
N LYS A 96 -8.32 -16.34 34.10
CA LYS A 96 -8.80 -15.69 32.84
C LYS A 96 -9.29 -14.24 33.07
N THR A 97 -8.69 -13.47 33.98
CA THR A 97 -9.04 -12.06 34.18
C THR A 97 -8.36 -11.21 33.10
N LYS A 98 -9.17 -10.50 32.32
CA LYS A 98 -8.70 -9.53 31.32
C LYS A 98 -8.93 -8.13 31.87
N THR A 99 -7.84 -7.41 32.17
CA THR A 99 -7.85 -5.98 32.53
C THR A 99 -6.59 -5.35 31.96
N ASP A 100 -6.66 -4.08 31.59
CA ASP A 100 -5.53 -3.33 31.02
C ASP A 100 -4.27 -3.44 31.92
N LYS A 101 -4.45 -3.48 33.25
CA LYS A 101 -3.36 -3.70 34.22
C LYS A 101 -2.70 -5.08 34.10
N VAL A 102 -3.49 -6.13 33.88
CA VAL A 102 -2.97 -7.50 33.69
C VAL A 102 -2.28 -7.63 32.35
N ASP A 103 -2.79 -6.95 31.34
CA ASP A 103 -2.26 -7.00 29.98
C ASP A 103 -0.85 -6.37 29.90
N THR A 104 -0.54 -5.34 30.72
CA THR A 104 0.85 -4.81 30.81
C THR A 104 1.85 -5.87 31.30
N PHE A 105 1.49 -6.65 32.31
CA PHE A 105 2.37 -7.72 32.81
C PHE A 105 2.50 -8.88 31.80
N VAL A 106 1.43 -9.19 31.07
CA VAL A 106 1.48 -10.21 30.00
C VAL A 106 2.48 -9.77 28.91
N ILE A 107 2.44 -8.50 28.51
CA ILE A 107 3.37 -7.94 27.53
C ILE A 107 4.81 -7.99 28.06
N ALA A 108 5.05 -7.52 29.29
CA ALA A 108 6.38 -7.53 29.91
C ALA A 108 6.94 -8.97 30.06
N LYS A 109 6.12 -9.92 30.50
CA LYS A 109 6.51 -11.34 30.57
C LYS A 109 6.75 -11.97 29.21
N THR A 110 5.98 -11.57 28.19
CA THR A 110 6.21 -12.03 26.81
C THR A 110 7.59 -11.59 26.30
N LEU A 111 7.99 -10.33 26.58
CA LEU A 111 9.33 -9.84 26.27
C LEU A 111 10.42 -10.67 26.99
N MET A 112 10.23 -10.89 28.28
CA MET A 112 11.20 -11.62 29.11
C MET A 112 11.44 -13.06 28.64
N MET A 113 10.41 -13.70 28.07
CA MET A 113 10.45 -15.11 27.64
C MET A 113 10.88 -15.31 26.19
N GLN A 114 11.14 -14.24 25.43
CA GLN A 114 11.60 -14.37 24.06
C GLN A 114 13.13 -14.52 24.00
N ASP A 115 13.62 -15.58 23.33
CA ASP A 115 15.05 -15.83 23.12
C ASP A 115 15.72 -14.77 22.23
N SER A 116 14.95 -14.13 21.33
CA SER A 116 15.42 -13.06 20.46
C SER A 116 14.40 -11.93 20.36
N LEU A 117 14.79 -10.74 20.78
CA LEU A 117 13.98 -9.53 20.66
C LEU A 117 14.44 -8.71 19.47
N ARG A 118 13.50 -8.29 18.64
CA ARG A 118 13.74 -7.34 17.57
C ARG A 118 13.34 -5.95 18.02
N PHE A 119 14.29 -5.05 18.05
CA PHE A 119 14.05 -3.65 18.37
C PHE A 119 13.70 -2.85 17.13
N MET A 120 12.76 -1.93 17.26
CA MET A 120 12.41 -0.95 16.24
C MET A 120 13.54 0.05 16.05
N THR A 121 13.84 0.37 14.79
CA THR A 121 14.85 1.36 14.38
C THR A 121 14.15 2.57 13.72
N LEU A 122 14.91 3.62 13.40
CA LEU A 122 14.39 4.75 12.62
C LEU A 122 13.96 4.30 11.22
N ASP A 123 14.71 3.42 10.59
CA ASP A 123 14.36 2.89 9.25
C ASP A 123 13.03 2.14 9.26
N ASP A 124 12.67 1.49 10.38
CA ASP A 124 11.35 0.86 10.51
C ASP A 124 10.21 1.87 10.45
N LEU A 125 10.44 3.11 10.89
CA LEU A 125 9.46 4.19 10.80
C LEU A 125 9.24 4.60 9.34
N ASP A 126 10.30 4.65 8.53
CA ASP A 126 10.21 4.95 7.09
C ASP A 126 9.45 3.84 6.34
N TYR A 127 9.68 2.58 6.69
CA TYR A 127 8.89 1.47 6.15
C TYR A 127 7.40 1.54 6.55
N ILE A 128 7.09 1.98 7.77
CA ILE A 128 5.71 2.19 8.22
C ILE A 128 5.07 3.31 7.40
N GLU A 129 5.79 4.41 7.18
CA GLU A 129 5.30 5.54 6.39
C GLU A 129 5.06 5.17 4.93
N LEU A 130 6.00 4.48 4.29
CA LEU A 130 5.84 3.92 2.95
C LEU A 130 4.64 2.98 2.85
N LYS A 131 4.40 2.16 3.85
CA LYS A 131 3.26 1.26 3.91
C LYS A 131 1.93 2.03 3.93
N GLU A 132 1.84 3.07 4.75
CA GLU A 132 0.63 3.89 4.85
C GLU A 132 0.39 4.68 3.55
N LEU A 133 1.43 5.31 2.98
CA LEU A 133 1.35 6.00 1.68
C LEU A 133 0.98 5.04 0.55
N GLY A 134 1.59 3.86 0.49
CA GLY A 134 1.27 2.85 -0.52
C GLY A 134 -0.18 2.36 -0.45
N ARG A 135 -0.71 2.17 0.76
CA ARG A 135 -2.12 1.81 1.00
C ARG A 135 -3.06 2.95 0.66
N PHE A 136 -2.70 4.18 1.01
CA PHE A 136 -3.47 5.38 0.68
C PHE A 136 -3.53 5.56 -0.84
N ARG A 137 -2.39 5.51 -1.52
CA ARG A 137 -2.32 5.52 -2.99
C ARG A 137 -3.24 4.48 -3.62
N GLN A 138 -3.26 3.24 -3.11
CA GLN A 138 -4.14 2.21 -3.65
C GLN A 138 -5.63 2.54 -3.47
N LYS A 139 -5.99 3.22 -2.37
CA LYS A 139 -7.38 3.72 -2.17
C LYS A 139 -7.71 4.78 -3.23
N LEU A 140 -6.83 5.77 -3.44
CA LEU A 140 -7.01 6.81 -4.46
C LEU A 140 -7.17 6.23 -5.87
N VAL A 141 -6.31 5.29 -6.26
CA VAL A 141 -6.41 4.60 -7.57
C VAL A 141 -7.75 3.89 -7.74
N LYS A 142 -8.25 3.23 -6.70
CA LYS A 142 -9.56 2.56 -6.74
C LYS A 142 -10.72 3.57 -6.86
N GLN A 143 -10.66 4.67 -6.13
CA GLN A 143 -11.66 5.75 -6.21
C GLN A 143 -11.68 6.34 -7.62
N ARG A 144 -10.52 6.71 -8.16
CA ARG A 144 -10.37 7.21 -9.53
C ARG A 144 -10.94 6.24 -10.56
N THR A 145 -10.64 4.95 -10.43
CA THR A 145 -11.16 3.93 -11.35
C THR A 145 -12.69 3.87 -11.32
N ARG A 146 -13.30 3.95 -10.13
CA ARG A 146 -14.76 3.99 -9.99
C ARG A 146 -15.38 5.22 -10.68
N LEU A 147 -14.78 6.39 -10.47
CA LEU A 147 -15.24 7.63 -11.12
C LEU A 147 -15.09 7.57 -12.64
N LYS A 148 -14.00 6.99 -13.16
CA LYS A 148 -13.83 6.77 -14.61
C LYS A 148 -14.92 5.87 -15.18
N ILE A 149 -15.26 4.78 -14.51
CA ILE A 149 -16.37 3.90 -14.93
C ILE A 149 -17.70 4.66 -14.90
N GLN A 150 -17.93 5.45 -13.86
CA GLN A 150 -19.14 6.26 -13.72
C GLN A 150 -19.24 7.33 -14.82
N LEU A 151 -18.16 8.05 -15.10
CA LEU A 151 -18.09 9.02 -16.19
C LEU A 151 -18.38 8.36 -17.55
N THR A 152 -17.82 7.17 -17.80
CA THR A 152 -18.14 6.41 -19.01
C THR A 152 -19.64 6.16 -19.14
N SER A 153 -20.29 5.72 -18.06
CA SER A 153 -21.74 5.48 -18.05
C SER A 153 -22.59 6.74 -18.30
N TYR A 154 -22.12 7.91 -17.86
CA TYR A 154 -22.78 9.18 -18.15
C TYR A 154 -22.60 9.58 -19.62
N VAL A 155 -21.38 9.45 -20.14
CA VAL A 155 -21.10 9.76 -21.54
C VAL A 155 -21.86 8.82 -22.49
N ASP A 156 -22.04 7.54 -22.13
CA ASP A 156 -22.85 6.59 -22.90
C ASP A 156 -24.30 7.08 -23.10
N GLN A 157 -24.85 7.81 -22.14
CA GLN A 157 -26.19 8.34 -22.20
C GLN A 157 -26.26 9.69 -22.95
N VAL A 158 -25.26 10.55 -22.71
CA VAL A 158 -25.29 11.94 -23.23
C VAL A 158 -24.67 12.02 -24.63
N PHE A 159 -23.60 11.30 -24.90
CA PHE A 159 -22.86 11.35 -26.16
C PHE A 159 -22.16 10.00 -26.46
N PRO A 160 -22.92 8.95 -26.79
CA PRO A 160 -22.39 7.60 -26.98
C PRO A 160 -21.31 7.51 -28.07
N GLU A 161 -21.43 8.31 -29.11
CA GLU A 161 -20.47 8.31 -30.23
C GLU A 161 -19.09 8.82 -29.84
N LEU A 162 -18.98 9.59 -28.77
CA LEU A 162 -17.72 10.15 -28.29
C LEU A 162 -16.72 9.05 -27.86
N GLN A 163 -17.22 7.91 -27.39
CA GLN A 163 -16.37 6.79 -26.95
C GLN A 163 -15.40 6.30 -28.00
N TYR A 164 -15.81 6.31 -29.27
CA TYR A 164 -15.04 5.79 -30.38
C TYR A 164 -14.35 6.88 -31.20
N PHE A 165 -14.68 8.14 -30.93
CA PHE A 165 -14.14 9.28 -31.67
C PHE A 165 -12.65 9.49 -31.45
N PHE A 166 -12.19 9.34 -30.20
CA PHE A 166 -10.77 9.44 -29.84
C PHE A 166 -10.15 8.04 -29.72
N LYS A 167 -9.10 7.76 -30.49
CA LYS A 167 -8.39 6.46 -30.45
C LYS A 167 -7.88 6.10 -29.06
N SER A 168 -7.51 7.10 -28.25
CA SER A 168 -7.02 6.92 -26.87
C SER A 168 -8.15 6.74 -25.83
N GLY A 169 -9.42 6.76 -26.29
CA GLY A 169 -10.60 6.62 -25.45
C GLY A 169 -11.00 7.92 -24.73
N LEU A 170 -11.96 7.82 -23.80
CA LEU A 170 -12.57 8.97 -23.11
C LEU A 170 -11.65 9.61 -22.05
N HIS A 171 -10.77 8.82 -21.43
CA HIS A 171 -10.04 9.25 -20.23
C HIS A 171 -8.71 9.95 -20.58
N GLN A 172 -8.82 11.11 -21.24
CA GLN A 172 -7.71 11.96 -21.64
C GLN A 172 -8.04 13.44 -21.42
N ASN A 173 -7.02 14.28 -21.24
CA ASN A 173 -7.18 15.71 -20.92
C ASN A 173 -8.03 16.48 -21.91
N SER A 174 -7.91 16.20 -23.21
CA SER A 174 -8.70 16.86 -24.26
C SER A 174 -10.20 16.57 -24.17
N VAL A 175 -10.58 15.35 -23.79
CA VAL A 175 -11.99 14.98 -23.56
C VAL A 175 -12.50 15.61 -22.27
N TYR A 176 -11.69 15.62 -21.21
CA TYR A 176 -12.10 16.24 -19.94
C TYR A 176 -12.28 17.75 -20.09
N ALA A 177 -11.36 18.44 -20.77
CA ALA A 177 -11.50 19.86 -21.07
C ALA A 177 -12.77 20.16 -21.89
N LEU A 178 -13.03 19.35 -22.92
CA LEU A 178 -14.22 19.46 -23.75
C LEU A 178 -15.51 19.29 -22.93
N LEU A 179 -15.62 18.21 -22.17
CA LEU A 179 -16.83 17.86 -21.42
C LEU A 179 -17.06 18.78 -20.21
N LYS A 180 -16.04 19.41 -19.66
CA LYS A 180 -16.20 20.44 -18.62
C LYS A 180 -16.84 21.71 -19.17
N GLU A 181 -16.51 22.10 -20.39
CA GLU A 181 -17.04 23.29 -21.01
C GLU A 181 -18.34 23.04 -21.77
N ALA A 182 -18.42 21.93 -22.49
CA ALA A 182 -19.57 21.54 -23.29
C ALA A 182 -19.93 20.06 -23.04
N PRO A 183 -20.67 19.75 -21.97
CA PRO A 183 -20.95 18.37 -21.55
C PRO A 183 -21.96 17.64 -22.43
N THR A 184 -22.68 18.34 -23.35
CA THR A 184 -23.69 17.76 -24.23
C THR A 184 -23.35 17.93 -25.70
N PRO A 185 -23.86 17.06 -26.60
CA PRO A 185 -23.69 17.22 -28.05
C PRO A 185 -24.18 18.56 -28.55
N ASN A 186 -25.32 19.07 -28.05
CA ASN A 186 -25.88 20.37 -28.46
C ASN A 186 -24.94 21.52 -28.06
N ALA A 187 -24.34 21.48 -26.89
CA ALA A 187 -23.36 22.48 -26.44
C ALA A 187 -22.11 22.46 -27.34
N ILE A 188 -21.60 21.29 -27.68
CA ILE A 188 -20.46 21.14 -28.61
C ILE A 188 -20.81 21.63 -30.01
N ALA A 189 -21.99 21.28 -30.52
CA ALA A 189 -22.44 21.70 -31.86
C ALA A 189 -22.61 23.21 -31.97
N SER A 190 -23.04 23.89 -30.91
CA SER A 190 -23.24 25.34 -30.85
C SER A 190 -21.98 26.14 -30.54
N MET A 191 -20.92 25.51 -30.04
CA MET A 191 -19.66 26.17 -29.70
C MET A 191 -19.01 26.79 -30.93
N HIS A 192 -18.41 27.98 -30.81
CA HIS A 192 -17.73 28.62 -31.94
C HIS A 192 -16.56 27.76 -32.41
N MET A 193 -16.39 27.58 -33.74
CA MET A 193 -15.43 26.65 -34.32
C MET A 193 -13.98 26.95 -33.92
N THR A 194 -13.59 28.24 -33.89
CA THR A 194 -12.23 28.61 -33.47
C THR A 194 -11.99 28.30 -32.01
N HIS A 195 -12.99 28.48 -31.16
CA HIS A 195 -12.91 28.16 -29.75
C HIS A 195 -12.80 26.65 -29.51
N LEU A 196 -13.66 25.84 -30.16
CA LEU A 196 -13.60 24.38 -30.09
C LEU A 196 -12.24 23.85 -30.58
N ALA A 197 -11.72 24.41 -31.69
CA ALA A 197 -10.42 24.02 -32.20
C ALA A 197 -9.28 24.38 -31.23
N HIS A 198 -9.32 25.58 -30.66
CA HIS A 198 -8.32 26.04 -29.68
C HIS A 198 -8.36 25.22 -28.39
N LEU A 199 -9.54 24.95 -27.88
CA LEU A 199 -9.76 24.09 -26.69
C LEU A 199 -9.11 22.72 -26.87
N LEU A 200 -9.39 22.05 -28.00
CA LEU A 200 -8.82 20.75 -28.32
C LEU A 200 -7.30 20.81 -28.53
N GLU A 201 -6.81 21.84 -29.21
CA GLU A 201 -5.38 22.02 -29.49
C GLU A 201 -4.58 22.21 -28.20
N VAL A 202 -5.02 23.09 -27.32
CA VAL A 202 -4.36 23.34 -26.03
C VAL A 202 -4.38 22.09 -25.15
N ALA A 203 -5.56 21.47 -24.98
CA ALA A 203 -5.71 20.31 -24.11
C ALA A 203 -5.06 19.02 -24.64
N SER A 204 -4.74 18.97 -25.95
CA SER A 204 -4.01 17.85 -26.57
C SER A 204 -2.55 18.14 -26.85
N HIS A 205 -2.01 19.25 -26.39
CA HIS A 205 -0.64 19.71 -26.71
C HIS A 205 -0.36 19.72 -28.22
N GLY A 206 -1.30 20.24 -29.03
CA GLY A 206 -1.19 20.37 -30.46
C GLY A 206 -1.56 19.15 -31.31
N HIS A 207 -1.94 18.02 -30.67
CA HIS A 207 -2.32 16.81 -31.42
C HIS A 207 -3.67 16.88 -32.13
N PHE A 208 -4.61 17.71 -31.63
CA PHE A 208 -5.94 17.86 -32.20
C PHE A 208 -6.16 19.33 -32.63
N GLY A 209 -6.26 19.54 -33.95
CA GLY A 209 -6.46 20.85 -34.53
C GLY A 209 -7.87 21.06 -35.13
N LYS A 210 -7.98 22.04 -36.04
CA LYS A 210 -9.25 22.45 -36.68
C LYS A 210 -10.03 21.34 -37.37
N GLU A 211 -9.32 20.38 -38.01
CA GLU A 211 -9.98 19.26 -38.67
C GLU A 211 -10.70 18.37 -37.68
N LYS A 212 -10.00 18.01 -36.57
CA LYS A 212 -10.60 17.20 -35.52
C LYS A 212 -11.79 17.90 -34.86
N ALA A 213 -11.73 19.21 -34.70
CA ALA A 213 -12.86 20.01 -34.21
C ALA A 213 -14.06 19.99 -35.16
N ARG A 214 -13.83 20.04 -36.50
CA ARG A 214 -14.92 19.95 -37.50
C ARG A 214 -15.57 18.55 -37.44
N GLU A 215 -14.76 17.47 -37.42
CA GLU A 215 -15.27 16.12 -37.30
C GLU A 215 -16.14 15.95 -36.04
N LEU A 216 -15.65 16.44 -34.90
CA LEU A 216 -16.37 16.39 -33.63
C LEU A 216 -17.70 17.16 -33.67
N ARG A 217 -17.72 18.35 -34.28
CA ARG A 217 -18.96 19.11 -34.41
C ARG A 217 -19.99 18.38 -35.26
N VAL A 218 -19.56 17.80 -36.39
CA VAL A 218 -20.46 17.00 -37.26
C VAL A 218 -20.99 15.77 -36.49
N LEU A 219 -20.14 15.12 -35.71
CA LEU A 219 -20.56 13.99 -34.88
C LEU A 219 -21.59 14.44 -33.83
N ALA A 220 -21.31 15.55 -33.13
CA ALA A 220 -22.23 16.12 -32.14
C ALA A 220 -23.61 16.51 -32.72
N GLN A 221 -23.65 17.06 -33.94
CA GLN A 221 -24.88 17.40 -34.65
C GLN A 221 -25.76 16.18 -34.99
N LYS A 222 -25.15 14.99 -35.10
CA LYS A 222 -25.79 13.72 -35.46
C LYS A 222 -25.98 12.79 -34.28
N SER A 223 -25.59 13.22 -33.08
CA SER A 223 -25.66 12.37 -31.89
C SER A 223 -27.09 11.99 -31.53
N VAL A 224 -27.27 10.74 -31.13
CA VAL A 224 -28.54 10.24 -30.57
C VAL A 224 -28.61 10.40 -29.05
N GLY A 225 -27.62 11.02 -28.44
CA GLY A 225 -27.52 11.17 -27.00
C GLY A 225 -28.55 12.12 -26.40
N ILE A 226 -28.75 12.01 -25.10
CA ILE A 226 -29.74 12.78 -24.34
C ILE A 226 -29.12 14.12 -23.91
N ASN A 227 -29.86 15.22 -24.16
CA ASN A 227 -29.48 16.53 -23.64
C ASN A 227 -30.15 16.76 -22.27
N ASP A 228 -29.47 16.36 -21.21
CA ASP A 228 -29.95 16.44 -19.83
C ASP A 228 -29.02 17.31 -18.98
N SER A 229 -29.57 18.32 -18.33
CA SER A 229 -28.84 19.24 -17.47
C SER A 229 -28.30 18.57 -16.20
N SER A 230 -29.03 17.57 -15.69
CA SER A 230 -28.60 16.84 -14.50
C SER A 230 -27.36 15.96 -14.78
N LEU A 231 -27.36 15.30 -15.94
CA LEU A 231 -26.20 14.53 -16.42
C LEU A 231 -25.00 15.44 -16.73
N SER A 232 -25.26 16.64 -17.26
CA SER A 232 -24.22 17.65 -17.51
C SER A 232 -23.45 18.02 -16.22
N ILE A 233 -24.20 18.31 -15.15
CA ILE A 233 -23.61 18.60 -13.83
C ILE A 233 -22.83 17.39 -13.31
N GLN A 234 -23.38 16.19 -13.43
CA GLN A 234 -22.71 14.95 -12.97
C GLN A 234 -21.42 14.68 -13.74
N ILE A 235 -21.39 14.89 -15.06
CA ILE A 235 -20.19 14.78 -15.90
C ILE A 235 -19.12 15.75 -15.41
N THR A 236 -19.45 17.04 -15.30
CA THR A 236 -18.49 18.08 -14.90
C THR A 236 -17.90 17.80 -13.53
N HIS A 237 -18.74 17.54 -12.50
CA HIS A 237 -18.26 17.26 -11.15
C HIS A 237 -17.49 15.94 -11.06
N THR A 238 -17.86 14.93 -11.85
CA THR A 238 -17.08 13.66 -11.87
C THR A 238 -15.69 13.87 -12.46
N ILE A 239 -15.57 14.69 -13.49
CA ILE A 239 -14.25 15.05 -14.07
C ILE A 239 -13.41 15.82 -13.05
N GLU A 240 -13.98 16.82 -12.37
CA GLU A 240 -13.28 17.58 -11.32
C GLU A 240 -12.77 16.67 -10.19
N GLN A 241 -13.57 15.69 -9.77
CA GLN A 241 -13.14 14.69 -8.79
C GLN A 241 -12.00 13.80 -9.31
N ILE A 242 -12.04 13.41 -10.59
CA ILE A 242 -10.94 12.62 -11.20
C ILE A 242 -9.64 13.45 -11.23
N GLU A 243 -9.71 14.72 -11.65
CA GLU A 243 -8.56 15.63 -11.70
C GLU A 243 -7.97 15.86 -10.29
N LEU A 244 -8.84 16.03 -9.28
CA LEU A 244 -8.40 16.13 -7.87
C LEU A 244 -7.67 14.87 -7.41
N LEU A 245 -8.21 13.69 -7.73
CA LEU A 245 -7.56 12.42 -7.40
C LEU A 245 -6.24 12.22 -8.15
N ASP A 246 -6.13 12.69 -9.38
CA ASP A 246 -4.88 12.64 -10.13
C ASP A 246 -3.81 13.54 -9.50
N SER A 247 -4.19 14.75 -9.03
CA SER A 247 -3.31 15.64 -8.27
C SER A 247 -2.88 15.01 -6.93
N GLN A 248 -3.80 14.42 -6.16
CA GLN A 248 -3.49 13.75 -4.90
C GLN A 248 -2.58 12.54 -5.11
N LEU A 249 -2.77 11.78 -6.18
CA LEU A 249 -1.91 10.67 -6.55
C LEU A 249 -0.49 11.15 -6.85
N PHE A 250 -0.35 12.23 -7.62
CA PHE A 250 0.95 12.81 -7.94
C PHE A 250 1.73 13.20 -6.68
N HIS A 251 1.11 13.92 -5.75
CA HIS A 251 1.76 14.31 -4.48
C HIS A 251 2.12 13.09 -3.62
N THR A 252 1.21 12.11 -3.53
CA THR A 252 1.48 10.86 -2.77
C THR A 252 2.64 10.08 -3.38
N GLU A 253 2.70 9.99 -4.70
CA GLU A 253 3.76 9.27 -5.42
C GLU A 253 5.11 9.99 -5.33
N LEU A 254 5.12 11.33 -5.28
CA LEU A 254 6.32 12.12 -5.07
C LEU A 254 6.91 11.87 -3.68
N GLU A 255 6.07 11.87 -2.64
CA GLU A 255 6.51 11.61 -1.27
C GLU A 255 7.05 10.18 -1.12
N MET A 256 6.37 9.19 -1.71
CA MET A 256 6.88 7.82 -1.75
C MET A 256 8.24 7.73 -2.45
N ALA A 257 8.46 8.48 -3.53
CA ALA A 257 9.73 8.49 -4.24
C ALA A 257 10.86 9.09 -3.38
N ASN A 258 10.58 10.17 -2.64
CA ASN A 258 11.53 10.79 -1.70
C ASN A 258 11.97 9.79 -0.62
N LEU A 259 11.04 9.13 0.05
CA LEU A 259 11.32 8.14 1.09
C LEU A 259 12.13 6.94 0.54
N VAL A 260 11.74 6.41 -0.63
CA VAL A 260 12.49 5.29 -1.25
C VAL A 260 13.91 5.70 -1.61
N THR A 261 14.11 6.94 -2.03
CA THR A 261 15.45 7.46 -2.34
C THR A 261 16.31 7.57 -1.08
N CYS A 262 15.74 8.02 0.04
CA CYS A 262 16.45 8.09 1.33
C CYS A 262 16.85 6.70 1.86
N LEU A 263 16.03 5.68 1.64
CA LEU A 263 16.31 4.30 2.09
C LEU A 263 17.44 3.61 1.32
N HIS A 264 17.87 4.13 0.17
CA HIS A 264 18.95 3.56 -0.67
C HIS A 264 18.85 2.03 -0.89
N SER A 265 17.62 1.51 -0.98
CA SER A 265 17.37 0.07 -1.04
C SER A 265 17.83 -0.56 -2.35
N VAL A 266 18.54 -1.68 -2.24
CA VAL A 266 19.03 -2.48 -3.37
C VAL A 266 17.91 -2.97 -4.31
N ILE A 267 16.65 -3.03 -3.88
CA ILE A 267 15.51 -3.40 -4.72
C ILE A 267 15.36 -2.49 -5.95
N MET A 268 15.81 -1.24 -5.83
CA MET A 268 15.72 -0.26 -6.91
C MET A 268 16.70 -0.51 -8.06
N THR A 269 17.68 -1.39 -7.87
CA THR A 269 18.60 -1.80 -8.94
C THR A 269 17.98 -2.83 -9.90
N ILE A 270 16.82 -3.41 -9.58
CA ILE A 270 16.11 -4.35 -10.46
C ILE A 270 15.49 -3.59 -11.64
N PRO A 271 15.90 -3.86 -12.91
CA PRO A 271 15.33 -3.18 -14.07
C PRO A 271 13.80 -3.37 -14.18
N GLY A 272 13.06 -2.28 -14.19
CA GLY A 272 11.60 -2.28 -14.25
C GLY A 272 10.88 -2.09 -12.90
N ILE A 273 11.59 -2.04 -11.78
CA ILE A 273 11.02 -1.61 -10.50
C ILE A 273 11.07 -0.08 -10.44
N SER A 274 9.91 0.56 -10.37
CA SER A 274 9.76 2.01 -10.15
C SER A 274 9.75 2.33 -8.66
N PHE A 275 10.01 3.60 -8.30
CA PHE A 275 9.88 4.11 -6.92
C PHE A 275 8.53 3.74 -6.29
N ILE A 276 7.45 3.80 -7.05
CA ILE A 276 6.11 3.46 -6.57
C ILE A 276 6.01 1.97 -6.21
N ASN A 277 6.40 1.08 -7.13
CA ASN A 277 6.32 -0.37 -6.87
C ASN A 277 7.34 -0.79 -5.80
N GLY A 278 8.55 -0.25 -5.85
CA GLY A 278 9.59 -0.48 -4.84
C GLY A 278 9.13 -0.03 -3.46
N GLY A 279 8.61 1.19 -3.35
CA GLY A 279 8.10 1.72 -2.08
C GLY A 279 6.93 0.93 -1.50
N MET A 280 5.96 0.51 -2.35
CA MET A 280 4.86 -0.36 -1.90
C MET A 280 5.35 -1.73 -1.44
N ILE A 281 6.36 -2.30 -2.11
CA ILE A 281 6.96 -3.59 -1.72
C ILE A 281 7.72 -3.45 -0.41
N LEU A 282 8.60 -2.45 -0.29
CA LEU A 282 9.39 -2.19 0.92
C LEU A 282 8.51 -1.89 2.12
N GLY A 283 7.51 -1.01 1.98
CA GLY A 283 6.60 -0.67 3.06
C GLY A 283 5.77 -1.86 3.56
N GLU A 284 5.30 -2.75 2.67
CA GLU A 284 4.56 -3.95 3.09
C GLU A 284 5.47 -5.06 3.63
N ILE A 285 6.72 -5.17 3.17
CA ILE A 285 7.71 -6.11 3.69
C ILE A 285 8.20 -5.62 5.05
N GLY A 286 8.50 -4.32 5.20
CA GLY A 286 9.24 -3.80 6.35
C GLY A 286 10.62 -4.49 6.43
N ASP A 287 10.97 -4.98 7.62
CA ASP A 287 12.18 -5.78 7.78
C ASP A 287 12.08 -7.14 7.08
N ILE A 288 13.05 -7.41 6.19
CA ILE A 288 13.13 -8.67 5.44
C ILE A 288 13.49 -9.86 6.33
N HIS A 289 14.26 -9.64 7.40
CA HIS A 289 14.76 -10.71 8.28
C HIS A 289 13.64 -11.41 9.07
N ARG A 290 12.45 -10.81 9.15
CA ARG A 290 11.26 -11.50 9.68
C ARG A 290 10.81 -12.70 8.84
N PHE A 291 11.28 -12.81 7.60
CA PHE A 291 11.01 -13.93 6.70
C PHE A 291 12.26 -14.81 6.59
N SER A 292 12.36 -15.87 7.36
CA SER A 292 13.52 -16.77 7.38
C SER A 292 13.79 -17.48 6.04
N GLU A 293 12.82 -17.47 5.11
CA GLU A 293 12.94 -18.05 3.77
C GLU A 293 11.98 -17.37 2.78
N PRO A 294 12.29 -17.35 1.48
CA PRO A 294 11.46 -16.68 0.46
C PRO A 294 10.04 -17.25 0.34
N LYS A 295 9.82 -18.52 0.76
CA LYS A 295 8.48 -19.12 0.78
C LYS A 295 7.55 -18.43 1.77
N LYS A 296 8.07 -17.96 2.92
CA LYS A 296 7.28 -17.22 3.91
C LYS A 296 6.85 -15.84 3.37
N LEU A 297 7.74 -15.15 2.66
CA LEU A 297 7.40 -13.89 1.98
C LEU A 297 6.34 -14.14 0.88
N LEU A 298 6.47 -15.23 0.12
CA LEU A 298 5.51 -15.62 -0.91
C LEU A 298 4.12 -15.88 -0.30
N ALA A 299 4.06 -16.60 0.81
CA ALA A 299 2.82 -16.86 1.57
C ALA A 299 2.25 -15.57 2.18
N PHE A 300 3.10 -14.69 2.71
CA PHE A 300 2.68 -13.38 3.22
C PHE A 300 2.07 -12.50 2.14
N ALA A 301 2.54 -12.58 0.90
CA ALA A 301 1.91 -11.94 -0.26
C ALA A 301 0.65 -12.69 -0.74
N GLY A 302 0.40 -13.92 -0.26
CA GLY A 302 -0.68 -14.79 -0.72
C GLY A 302 -0.51 -15.23 -2.17
N LEU A 303 0.74 -15.42 -2.60
CA LEU A 303 1.15 -15.88 -3.93
C LEU A 303 1.47 -17.37 -3.95
N ASP A 304 1.46 -18.02 -2.79
CA ASP A 304 1.66 -19.45 -2.62
C ASP A 304 0.50 -20.26 -3.22
N PRO A 305 0.74 -21.46 -3.75
CA PRO A 305 -0.33 -22.33 -4.21
C PRO A 305 -1.16 -22.85 -3.02
N SER A 306 -2.49 -22.84 -3.15
CA SER A 306 -3.36 -23.51 -2.19
C SER A 306 -3.20 -25.04 -2.35
N VAL A 307 -2.82 -25.71 -1.27
CA VAL A 307 -2.71 -27.17 -1.23
C VAL A 307 -4.04 -27.74 -0.75
N HIS A 308 -4.66 -28.60 -1.55
CA HIS A 308 -5.82 -29.39 -1.15
C HIS A 308 -5.44 -30.87 -1.26
N GLN A 309 -5.08 -31.46 -0.13
CA GLN A 309 -4.80 -32.89 0.00
C GLN A 309 -5.69 -33.46 1.11
N SER A 310 -6.36 -34.56 0.84
CA SER A 310 -7.13 -35.30 1.83
C SER A 310 -6.97 -36.80 1.55
N GLY A 311 -6.28 -37.51 2.41
CA GLY A 311 -5.92 -38.90 2.20
C GLY A 311 -5.15 -39.11 0.89
N ASN A 312 -5.64 -39.98 0.02
CA ASN A 312 -5.03 -40.24 -1.29
C ASN A 312 -5.42 -39.23 -2.38
N PHE A 313 -6.25 -38.23 -2.07
CA PHE A 313 -6.68 -37.21 -3.04
C PHE A 313 -5.67 -36.07 -3.11
N GLN A 314 -5.10 -35.83 -4.30
CA GLN A 314 -4.33 -34.63 -4.63
C GLN A 314 -5.07 -33.84 -5.70
N ALA A 315 -5.36 -32.55 -5.42
CA ALA A 315 -5.99 -31.68 -6.39
C ALA A 315 -5.10 -31.49 -7.62
N GLN A 316 -5.59 -31.82 -8.80
CA GLN A 316 -4.86 -31.65 -10.09
C GLN A 316 -4.63 -30.18 -10.47
N ARG A 317 -5.40 -29.26 -9.91
CA ARG A 317 -5.26 -27.81 -10.15
C ARG A 317 -5.16 -27.08 -8.84
N THR A 318 -4.02 -26.40 -8.64
CA THR A 318 -3.80 -25.49 -7.51
C THR A 318 -4.09 -24.05 -7.94
N ARG A 319 -4.73 -23.29 -7.07
CA ARG A 319 -4.94 -21.86 -7.25
C ARG A 319 -4.05 -21.10 -6.26
N MET A 320 -3.74 -19.85 -6.58
CA MET A 320 -3.08 -18.93 -5.66
C MET A 320 -3.92 -18.77 -4.40
N SER A 321 -3.32 -18.90 -3.21
CA SER A 321 -4.03 -18.88 -1.90
C SER A 321 -4.78 -17.57 -1.67
N LYS A 322 -4.21 -16.46 -2.12
CA LYS A 322 -4.68 -15.09 -1.92
C LYS A 322 -4.88 -14.72 -0.44
N ARG A 323 -4.36 -15.52 0.48
CA ARG A 323 -4.28 -15.24 1.92
C ARG A 323 -3.04 -14.38 2.15
N GLY A 324 -3.17 -13.29 2.91
CA GLY A 324 -2.05 -12.37 3.17
C GLY A 324 -2.23 -10.97 2.57
N SER A 325 -1.16 -10.19 2.46
CA SER A 325 -1.23 -8.80 2.02
C SER A 325 -1.69 -8.67 0.56
N ARG A 326 -2.88 -8.09 0.40
CA ARG A 326 -3.44 -7.78 -0.92
C ARG A 326 -2.65 -6.67 -1.62
N VAL A 327 -2.09 -5.73 -0.85
CA VAL A 327 -1.32 -4.60 -1.36
C VAL A 327 0.03 -5.07 -1.87
N LEU A 328 0.74 -5.89 -1.08
CA LEU A 328 2.01 -6.49 -1.50
C LEU A 328 1.85 -7.34 -2.77
N ARG A 329 0.82 -8.17 -2.81
CA ARG A 329 0.54 -8.98 -4.01
C ARG A 329 0.31 -8.13 -5.24
N TYR A 330 -0.45 -7.04 -5.12
CA TYR A 330 -0.69 -6.08 -6.20
C TYR A 330 0.63 -5.44 -6.68
N ALA A 331 1.45 -4.94 -5.76
CA ALA A 331 2.72 -4.31 -6.08
C ALA A 331 3.69 -5.28 -6.76
N LEU A 332 3.81 -6.52 -6.25
CA LEU A 332 4.67 -7.56 -6.81
C LEU A 332 4.26 -8.00 -8.22
N ILE A 333 2.95 -8.13 -8.48
CA ILE A 333 2.45 -8.48 -9.83
C ILE A 333 2.74 -7.36 -10.83
N ASN A 334 2.53 -6.09 -10.43
CA ASN A 334 2.85 -4.94 -11.28
C ASN A 334 4.36 -4.80 -11.51
N ALA A 335 5.16 -4.99 -10.47
CA ALA A 335 6.62 -5.04 -10.60
C ALA A 335 7.05 -6.14 -11.57
N ALA A 336 6.55 -7.35 -11.42
CA ALA A 336 6.88 -8.46 -12.32
C ALA A 336 6.49 -8.17 -13.78
N HIS A 337 5.35 -7.50 -14.02
CA HIS A 337 4.95 -7.09 -15.37
C HIS A 337 5.97 -6.14 -16.01
N ASN A 338 6.46 -5.18 -15.24
CA ASN A 338 7.48 -4.24 -15.73
C ASN A 338 8.86 -4.88 -15.85
N VAL A 339 9.24 -5.75 -14.89
CA VAL A 339 10.52 -6.49 -14.95
C VAL A 339 10.56 -7.40 -16.18
N VAL A 340 9.48 -8.07 -16.53
CA VAL A 340 9.40 -8.88 -17.77
C VAL A 340 9.63 -8.04 -19.01
N LYS A 341 9.26 -6.76 -19.03
CA LYS A 341 9.51 -5.86 -20.18
C LYS A 341 10.94 -5.32 -20.24
N ASN A 342 11.59 -5.17 -19.10
CA ASN A 342 12.86 -4.48 -18.97
C ASN A 342 14.05 -5.41 -18.67
N ASN A 343 13.83 -6.72 -18.54
CA ASN A 343 14.86 -7.70 -18.25
C ASN A 343 14.75 -8.92 -19.14
N SER A 344 15.80 -9.23 -19.90
CA SER A 344 15.84 -10.31 -20.88
C SER A 344 15.62 -11.70 -20.26
N THR A 345 16.21 -11.98 -19.09
CA THR A 345 16.08 -13.26 -18.40
C THR A 345 14.64 -13.51 -17.92
N PHE A 346 13.98 -12.49 -17.37
CA PHE A 346 12.58 -12.58 -16.99
C PHE A 346 11.66 -12.67 -18.21
N LYS A 347 12.01 -11.96 -19.29
CA LYS A 347 11.28 -12.05 -20.56
C LYS A 347 11.35 -13.46 -21.15
N ALA A 348 12.54 -14.06 -21.25
CA ALA A 348 12.71 -15.43 -21.72
C ALA A 348 11.94 -16.44 -20.86
N TYR A 349 11.97 -16.28 -19.53
CA TYR A 349 11.20 -17.13 -18.62
C TYR A 349 9.68 -16.98 -18.82
N TYR A 350 9.20 -15.74 -19.01
CA TYR A 350 7.79 -15.48 -19.32
C TYR A 350 7.39 -16.13 -20.65
N ASP A 351 8.18 -15.95 -21.71
CA ASP A 351 7.89 -16.49 -23.03
C ASP A 351 7.87 -18.03 -23.01
N ALA A 352 8.80 -18.67 -22.30
CA ALA A 352 8.79 -20.12 -22.08
C ALA A 352 7.48 -20.59 -21.41
N LYS A 353 7.00 -19.86 -20.40
CA LYS A 353 5.71 -20.18 -19.75
C LYS A 353 4.51 -19.95 -20.66
N ARG A 354 4.59 -18.99 -21.57
CA ARG A 354 3.57 -18.78 -22.62
C ARG A 354 3.58 -19.91 -23.64
N ALA A 355 4.76 -20.38 -24.05
CA ALA A 355 4.92 -21.51 -24.97
C ALA A 355 4.38 -22.84 -24.37
N GLU A 356 4.42 -23.01 -23.03
CA GLU A 356 3.75 -24.13 -22.34
C GLU A 356 2.20 -24.05 -22.42
N GLY A 357 1.61 -23.10 -23.15
CA GLY A 357 0.16 -22.91 -23.26
C GLY A 357 -0.47 -22.16 -22.08
N ARG A 358 0.31 -21.57 -21.18
CA ARG A 358 -0.23 -20.84 -20.02
C ARG A 358 -0.81 -19.48 -20.43
N THR A 359 -1.89 -19.07 -19.77
CA THR A 359 -2.45 -17.73 -19.96
C THR A 359 -1.47 -16.64 -19.49
N HIS A 360 -1.63 -15.41 -19.99
CA HIS A 360 -0.83 -14.24 -19.57
C HIS A 360 -0.74 -14.13 -18.04
N CYS A 361 -1.88 -14.13 -17.35
CA CYS A 361 -1.92 -13.98 -15.89
C CYS A 361 -1.20 -15.14 -15.16
N ASN A 362 -1.27 -16.37 -15.69
CA ASN A 362 -0.59 -17.52 -15.10
C ASN A 362 0.92 -17.43 -15.30
N ALA A 363 1.40 -17.12 -16.51
CA ALA A 363 2.81 -16.92 -16.81
C ALA A 363 3.40 -15.77 -15.96
N LEU A 364 2.68 -14.66 -15.85
CA LEU A 364 3.08 -13.54 -14.98
C LEU A 364 3.14 -13.93 -13.50
N GLY A 365 2.22 -14.77 -13.03
CA GLY A 365 2.25 -15.31 -11.66
C GLY A 365 3.53 -16.12 -11.36
N HIS A 366 4.01 -16.91 -12.33
CA HIS A 366 5.28 -17.62 -12.23
C HIS A 366 6.47 -16.65 -12.18
N CYS A 367 6.48 -15.60 -13.01
CA CYS A 367 7.49 -14.55 -12.98
C CYS A 367 7.48 -13.81 -11.63
N THR A 368 6.30 -13.52 -11.09
CA THR A 368 6.15 -12.90 -9.77
C THR A 368 6.77 -13.77 -8.67
N GLY A 369 6.50 -15.08 -8.69
CA GLY A 369 7.12 -16.02 -7.73
C GLY A 369 8.64 -16.09 -7.84
N LYS A 370 9.21 -15.95 -9.05
CA LYS A 370 10.67 -15.85 -9.25
C LYS A 370 11.19 -14.51 -8.72
N LEU A 371 10.51 -13.42 -9.02
CA LEU A 371 10.86 -12.07 -8.56
C LEU A 371 10.88 -11.97 -7.03
N VAL A 372 9.91 -12.56 -6.34
CA VAL A 372 9.87 -12.60 -4.86
C VAL A 372 11.14 -13.25 -4.28
N ARG A 373 11.62 -14.34 -4.88
CA ARG A 373 12.86 -15.00 -4.42
C ARG A 373 14.09 -14.14 -4.65
N VAL A 374 14.14 -13.44 -5.78
CA VAL A 374 15.21 -12.48 -6.09
C VAL A 374 15.19 -11.32 -5.08
N ILE A 375 14.03 -10.69 -4.89
CA ILE A 375 13.87 -9.59 -3.92
C ILE A 375 14.28 -10.05 -2.50
N TRP A 376 13.80 -11.23 -2.07
CA TRP A 376 14.15 -11.76 -0.75
C TRP A 376 15.66 -11.92 -0.60
N LYS A 377 16.34 -12.52 -1.58
CA LYS A 377 17.80 -12.73 -1.56
C LYS A 377 18.56 -11.40 -1.53
N MET A 378 18.19 -10.46 -2.42
CA MET A 378 18.83 -9.16 -2.51
C MET A 378 18.72 -8.37 -1.20
N LEU A 379 17.50 -8.30 -0.63
CA LEU A 379 17.27 -7.56 0.62
C LEU A 379 17.89 -8.24 1.84
N THR A 380 18.03 -9.58 1.84
CA THR A 380 18.65 -10.31 2.96
C THR A 380 20.18 -10.19 2.95
N ASP A 381 20.79 -10.20 1.76
CA ASP A 381 22.24 -10.17 1.61
C ASP A 381 22.76 -8.75 1.31
N GLU A 382 21.86 -7.76 1.18
CA GLU A 382 22.16 -6.36 0.81
C GLU A 382 22.98 -6.23 -0.49
N VAL A 383 22.68 -7.09 -1.47
CA VAL A 383 23.39 -7.11 -2.76
C VAL A 383 22.53 -6.51 -3.88
N GLU A 384 23.17 -5.76 -4.77
CA GLU A 384 22.54 -5.23 -5.97
C GLU A 384 22.14 -6.34 -6.95
N PHE A 385 21.19 -6.00 -7.83
CA PHE A 385 20.77 -6.92 -8.88
C PHE A 385 21.86 -7.09 -9.91
N ASN A 386 22.39 -8.30 -10.04
CA ASN A 386 23.33 -8.69 -11.08
C ASN A 386 22.69 -9.67 -12.07
N LEU A 387 23.05 -9.54 -13.34
CA LEU A 387 22.58 -10.41 -14.44
C LEU A 387 23.46 -11.63 -14.65
N GLU A 388 24.59 -11.73 -13.95
CA GLU A 388 25.52 -12.88 -14.04
C GLU A 388 25.01 -14.13 -13.36
#